data_8d34d86d42fd1fc74759cc311c780af9
#
_entry.id   8d34d86d42fd1fc74759cc311c780af9
#
_cell.length_a   1.000
_cell.length_b   1.000
_cell.length_c   1.000
_cell.angle_alpha   90.00
_cell.angle_beta   90.00
_cell.angle_gamma   90.00
#
_symmetry.space_group_name_H-M   'P 1'
#
loop_
_entity.id
_entity.type
_entity.pdbx_description
1 polymer ?
#
loop_
_entity_poly.entity_id
_entity_poly.type
_entity_poly.pdbx_seq_one_letter_code
_entity_poly.pdbx_strand_id
1 'polypeptide(L)'
;MSTDVDVIIAGGGMVGASLAHALFGHGLKVAVIEAYAPSAVQQPSYDDRAIALSYGSQRILAALGVWPQLKGAAEAIKQIHVSDRGHFGFARLDQAEENVAALGY
;
A
#
# COMPACT_ATOMS: atom_id res chain seq x y z
N MET A 1 -24.71 4.25 -26.85
CA MET A 1 -23.80 3.19 -26.44
C MET A 1 -23.96 2.97 -24.93
N SER A 2 -24.24 1.77 -24.49
CA SER A 2 -24.16 1.47 -23.07
C SER A 2 -22.68 1.25 -22.72
N THR A 3 -22.16 1.96 -21.76
CA THR A 3 -20.85 1.72 -21.22
C THR A 3 -20.99 0.54 -20.23
N ASP A 4 -20.27 -0.53 -20.46
CA ASP A 4 -20.36 -1.70 -19.59
C ASP A 4 -19.70 -1.46 -18.22
N VAL A 5 -18.74 -0.55 -18.16
CA VAL A 5 -18.02 -0.12 -16.96
C VAL A 5 -17.79 1.40 -16.96
N ASP A 6 -17.76 1.99 -15.76
CA ASP A 6 -17.51 3.42 -15.57
C ASP A 6 -16.01 3.72 -15.36
N VAL A 7 -15.28 2.78 -14.73
CA VAL A 7 -13.86 2.91 -14.42
C VAL A 7 -13.13 1.61 -14.73
N ILE A 8 -12.00 1.73 -15.42
CA ILE A 8 -11.07 0.61 -15.67
C ILE A 8 -9.76 0.90 -14.92
N ILE A 9 -9.35 -0.05 -14.09
CA ILE A 9 -8.08 -0.01 -13.35
C ILE A 9 -7.13 -1.02 -13.98
N ALA A 10 -6.02 -0.55 -14.52
CA ALA A 10 -4.97 -1.41 -15.07
C ALA A 10 -3.99 -1.82 -13.96
N GLY A 11 -4.01 -3.08 -13.61
CA GLY A 11 -3.22 -3.67 -12.54
C GLY A 11 -4.02 -3.88 -11.25
N GLY A 12 -4.05 -5.13 -10.77
CA GLY A 12 -4.71 -5.57 -9.53
C GLY A 12 -3.76 -5.68 -8.34
N GLY A 13 -2.61 -5.01 -8.37
CA GLY A 13 -1.69 -4.93 -7.26
C GLY A 13 -2.25 -4.09 -6.09
N MET A 14 -1.43 -3.84 -5.09
CA MET A 14 -1.85 -3.15 -3.86
C MET A 14 -2.53 -1.80 -4.13
N VAL A 15 -1.99 -1.01 -5.05
CA VAL A 15 -2.54 0.32 -5.38
C VAL A 15 -3.87 0.19 -6.13
N GLY A 16 -3.92 -0.64 -7.19
CA GLY A 16 -5.14 -0.83 -7.99
C GLY A 16 -6.26 -1.47 -7.18
N ALA A 17 -5.96 -2.46 -6.36
CA ALA A 17 -6.92 -3.09 -5.46
C ALA A 17 -7.46 -2.11 -4.41
N SER A 18 -6.60 -1.25 -3.83
CA SER A 18 -7.01 -0.21 -2.89
C SER A 18 -7.94 0.81 -3.52
N LEU A 19 -7.66 1.22 -4.77
CA LEU A 19 -8.53 2.13 -5.51
C LEU A 19 -9.88 1.47 -5.84
N ALA A 20 -9.87 0.22 -6.30
CA ALA A 20 -11.11 -0.52 -6.55
C ALA A 20 -11.97 -0.62 -5.28
N HIS A 21 -11.34 -0.92 -4.14
CA HIS A 21 -12.02 -0.97 -2.86
C HIS A 21 -12.58 0.39 -2.43
N ALA A 22 -11.83 1.47 -2.64
CA ALA A 22 -12.27 2.83 -2.34
C ALA A 22 -13.49 3.25 -3.17
N LEU A 23 -13.59 2.79 -4.40
CA LEU A 23 -14.72 3.08 -5.30
C LEU A 23 -15.93 2.19 -5.07
N PHE A 24 -15.76 1.11 -4.32
CA PHE A 24 -16.85 0.16 -4.03
C PHE A 24 -17.98 0.85 -3.23
N GLY A 25 -19.21 0.57 -3.61
CA GLY A 25 -20.38 1.13 -2.93
C GLY A 25 -20.81 2.54 -3.37
N HIS A 26 -20.09 3.17 -4.30
CA HIS A 26 -20.43 4.50 -4.82
C HIS A 26 -21.26 4.49 -6.12
N GLY A 27 -21.86 3.36 -6.46
CA GLY A 27 -22.71 3.21 -7.64
C GLY A 27 -21.93 3.15 -8.96
N LEU A 28 -20.60 3.03 -8.90
CA LEU A 28 -19.74 2.91 -10.07
C LEU A 28 -19.50 1.43 -10.42
N LYS A 29 -19.52 1.14 -11.72
CA LYS A 29 -19.10 -0.15 -12.25
C LYS A 29 -17.59 -0.11 -12.50
N VAL A 30 -16.82 -0.80 -11.69
CA VAL A 30 -15.37 -0.81 -11.75
C VAL A 30 -14.88 -2.16 -12.29
N ALA A 31 -14.00 -2.12 -13.29
CA ALA A 31 -13.27 -3.29 -13.76
C ALA A 31 -11.79 -3.16 -13.43
N VAL A 32 -11.20 -4.23 -12.89
CA VAL A 32 -9.76 -4.35 -12.68
C VAL A 32 -9.20 -5.31 -13.70
N ILE A 33 -8.23 -4.88 -14.47
CA ILE A 33 -7.54 -5.71 -15.47
C ILE A 33 -6.19 -6.11 -14.87
N GLU A 34 -6.01 -7.40 -14.69
CA GLU A 34 -4.78 -8.00 -14.17
C GLU A 34 -4.22 -9.00 -15.17
N ALA A 35 -2.92 -8.89 -15.47
CA ALA A 35 -2.25 -9.77 -16.42
C ALA A 35 -2.10 -11.21 -15.92
N TYR A 36 -2.04 -11.38 -14.61
CA TYR A 36 -1.84 -12.69 -13.97
C TYR A 36 -2.95 -12.98 -12.98
N ALA A 37 -3.49 -14.19 -13.03
CA ALA A 37 -4.50 -14.62 -12.06
C ALA A 37 -3.91 -14.58 -10.63
N PRO A 38 -4.68 -14.15 -9.63
CA PRO A 38 -4.21 -14.10 -8.24
C PRO A 38 -3.72 -15.44 -7.68
N SER A 39 -4.24 -16.55 -8.24
CA SER A 39 -3.86 -17.92 -7.89
C SER A 39 -2.69 -18.47 -8.70
N ALA A 40 -2.09 -17.69 -9.61
CA ALA A 40 -0.98 -18.15 -10.43
C ALA A 40 0.24 -18.44 -9.54
N VAL A 41 0.75 -19.67 -9.62
CA VAL A 41 1.93 -20.12 -8.86
C VAL A 41 3.20 -19.33 -9.24
N GLN A 42 3.18 -18.67 -10.40
CA GLN A 42 4.27 -17.83 -10.90
C GLN A 42 3.77 -16.40 -11.11
N GLN A 43 3.48 -15.71 -10.03
CA GLN A 43 3.26 -14.26 -10.08
C GLN A 43 4.61 -13.56 -10.21
N PRO A 44 4.90 -12.82 -11.30
CA PRO A 44 6.18 -12.12 -11.47
C PRO A 44 6.42 -11.03 -10.40
N SER A 45 5.34 -10.54 -9.79
CA SER A 45 5.38 -9.57 -8.71
C SER A 45 5.55 -10.20 -7.33
N TYR A 46 5.42 -11.52 -7.21
CA TYR A 46 5.66 -12.20 -5.94
C TYR A 46 7.16 -12.27 -5.66
N ASP A 47 7.56 -11.69 -4.59
CA ASP A 47 8.91 -11.81 -4.03
C ASP A 47 8.83 -11.77 -2.50
N ASP A 48 9.90 -12.22 -1.86
CA ASP A 48 10.00 -12.27 -0.40
C ASP A 48 10.40 -10.92 0.24
N ARG A 49 10.32 -9.81 -0.54
CA ARG A 49 10.63 -8.48 0.00
C ARG A 49 9.50 -7.98 0.87
N ALA A 50 9.86 -7.48 2.04
CA ALA A 50 8.94 -6.73 2.86
C ALA A 50 8.55 -5.41 2.16
N ILE A 51 7.29 -5.04 2.26
CA ILE A 51 6.78 -3.77 1.75
C ILE A 51 6.68 -2.80 2.91
N ALA A 52 7.33 -1.64 2.79
CA ALA A 52 7.20 -0.57 3.76
C ALA A 52 6.03 0.34 3.37
N LEU A 53 5.08 0.48 4.27
CA LEU A 53 3.96 1.41 4.16
C LEU A 53 4.28 2.69 4.94
N SER A 54 4.19 3.84 4.29
CA SER A 54 4.30 5.11 4.99
C SER A 54 3.15 5.30 5.98
N TYR A 55 3.34 6.19 6.96
CA TYR A 55 2.28 6.62 7.87
C TYR A 55 1.02 7.07 7.14
N GLY A 56 1.17 7.85 6.04
CA GLY A 56 0.04 8.28 5.21
C GLY A 56 -0.69 7.13 4.54
N SER A 57 0.04 6.16 3.98
CA SER A 57 -0.55 4.97 3.36
C SER A 57 -1.31 4.11 4.36
N GLN A 58 -0.77 3.94 5.56
CA GLN A 58 -1.45 3.24 6.65
C GLN A 58 -2.79 3.90 7.01
N ARG A 59 -2.82 5.24 7.08
CA ARG A 59 -4.06 5.99 7.36
C ARG A 59 -5.10 5.80 6.26
N ILE A 60 -4.69 5.76 5.00
CA ILE A 60 -5.60 5.48 3.88
C ILE A 60 -6.20 4.08 4.02
N LEU A 61 -5.37 3.06 4.28
CA LEU A 61 -5.84 1.69 4.49
C LEU A 61 -6.76 1.56 5.71
N ALA A 62 -6.52 2.34 6.75
CA ALA A 62 -7.40 2.40 7.92
C ALA A 62 -8.76 3.03 7.58
N ALA A 63 -8.78 4.12 6.81
CA ALA A 63 -10.00 4.77 6.35
C ALA A 63 -10.83 3.85 5.42
N LEU A 64 -10.16 3.00 4.64
CA LEU A 64 -10.79 1.99 3.79
C LEU A 64 -11.28 0.76 4.58
N GLY A 65 -11.01 0.66 5.88
CA GLY A 65 -11.38 -0.48 6.70
C GLY A 65 -10.52 -1.74 6.51
N VAL A 66 -9.42 -1.62 5.79
CA VAL A 66 -8.50 -2.74 5.47
C VAL A 66 -7.47 -2.98 6.57
N TRP A 67 -7.04 -1.92 7.24
CA TRP A 67 -5.96 -1.95 8.23
C TRP A 67 -6.14 -2.98 9.37
N PRO A 68 -7.33 -3.19 9.95
CA PRO A 68 -7.50 -4.19 11.02
C PRO A 68 -7.07 -5.60 10.61
N GLN A 69 -7.20 -5.95 9.34
CA GLN A 69 -6.81 -7.26 8.80
C GLN A 69 -5.29 -7.38 8.58
N LEU A 70 -4.63 -6.26 8.33
CA LEU A 70 -3.18 -6.20 8.07
C LEU A 70 -2.36 -6.01 9.33
N LYS A 71 -2.91 -5.35 10.33
CA LYS A 71 -2.19 -4.93 11.55
C LYS A 71 -1.47 -6.09 12.26
N GLY A 72 -2.04 -7.29 12.24
CA GLY A 72 -1.45 -8.46 12.90
C GLY A 72 -0.17 -8.99 12.22
N ALA A 73 0.03 -8.66 10.93
CA ALA A 73 1.19 -9.05 10.14
C ALA A 73 2.17 -7.89 9.90
N ALA A 74 1.84 -6.69 10.40
CA ALA A 74 2.63 -5.48 10.18
C ALA A 74 3.50 -5.17 11.41
N GLU A 75 4.74 -4.77 11.17
CA GLU A 75 5.66 -4.31 12.20
C GLU A 75 5.84 -2.80 12.13
N ALA A 76 5.81 -2.12 13.28
CA ALA A 76 5.91 -0.67 13.34
C ALA A 76 7.34 -0.18 13.08
N ILE A 77 7.50 0.73 12.14
CA ILE A 77 8.76 1.42 11.88
C ILE A 77 8.86 2.62 12.84
N LYS A 78 9.72 2.51 13.83
CA LYS A 78 9.89 3.53 14.88
C LYS A 78 11.02 4.50 14.60
N GLN A 79 12.02 4.07 13.88
CA GLN A 79 13.19 4.87 13.51
C GLN A 79 13.56 4.63 12.05
N ILE A 80 13.95 5.69 11.35
CA ILE A 80 14.50 5.63 10.00
C ILE A 80 15.86 6.30 10.03
N HIS A 81 16.88 5.60 9.54
CA HIS A 81 18.22 6.12 9.36
C HIS A 81 18.53 6.19 7.88
N VAL A 82 18.89 7.37 7.41
CA VAL A 82 19.26 7.62 6.02
C VAL A 82 20.74 8.06 5.99
N SER A 83 21.54 7.34 5.25
CA SER A 83 22.93 7.69 4.99
C SER A 83 23.27 7.42 3.53
N ASP A 84 24.17 8.20 2.97
CA ASP A 84 24.64 8.01 1.61
C ASP A 84 26.08 7.46 1.61
N ARG A 85 26.28 6.37 0.87
CA ARG A 85 27.57 5.70 0.82
C ARG A 85 28.61 6.60 0.18
N GLY A 86 29.73 6.81 0.89
CA GLY A 86 30.83 7.65 0.43
C GLY A 86 30.64 9.14 0.68
N HIS A 87 29.54 9.57 1.30
CA HIS A 87 29.32 10.94 1.74
C HIS A 87 29.27 11.01 3.27
N PHE A 88 29.78 12.12 3.80
CA PHE A 88 29.72 12.38 5.23
C PHE A 88 28.33 12.93 5.60
N GLY A 89 27.76 12.36 6.65
CA GLY A 89 26.49 12.81 7.19
C GLY A 89 25.41 11.73 7.13
N PHE A 90 24.42 11.91 7.96
CA PHE A 90 23.23 11.05 8.00
C PHE A 90 22.03 11.86 8.50
N ALA A 91 20.84 11.40 8.19
CA ALA A 91 19.59 11.87 8.78
C ALA A 91 18.94 10.72 9.57
N ARG A 92 18.36 11.06 10.69
CA ARG A 92 17.60 10.12 11.50
C ARG A 92 16.23 10.71 11.81
N LEU A 93 15.19 9.92 11.60
CA LEU A 93 13.82 10.24 12.00
C LEU A 93 13.45 9.31 13.15
N ASP A 94 12.83 9.86 14.16
CA ASP A 94 12.32 9.11 15.32
C ASP A 94 10.83 9.41 15.50
N GLN A 95 10.03 8.38 15.70
CA GLN A 95 8.58 8.52 15.91
C GLN A 95 8.22 9.45 17.07
N ALA A 96 9.03 9.44 18.11
CA ALA A 96 8.78 10.26 19.30
C ALA A 96 8.99 11.76 19.03
N GLU A 97 9.97 12.10 18.18
CA GLU A 97 10.23 13.48 17.76
C GLU A 97 9.12 13.97 16.81
N GLU A 98 8.60 13.11 15.96
CA GLU A 98 7.50 13.40 15.04
C GLU A 98 6.11 13.31 15.71
N ASN A 99 6.05 12.89 16.96
CA ASN A 99 4.83 12.78 17.75
C ASN A 99 3.77 11.87 17.12
N VAL A 100 4.20 10.77 16.53
CA VAL A 100 3.35 9.74 15.91
C VAL A 100 3.58 8.38 16.56
N ALA A 101 2.60 7.48 16.42
CA ALA A 101 2.72 6.12 16.96
C ALA A 101 3.74 5.26 16.19
N ALA A 102 3.92 5.53 14.91
CA ALA A 102 4.92 4.92 14.04
C ALA A 102 5.18 5.82 12.83
N LEU A 103 6.38 5.73 12.25
CA LEU A 103 6.73 6.42 11.00
C LEU A 103 6.14 5.69 9.78
N GLY A 104 5.83 4.42 9.95
CA GLY A 104 5.26 3.51 8.96
C GLY A 104 5.20 2.08 9.49
N TYR A 105 4.93 1.16 8.60
CA TYR A 105 4.78 -0.27 8.90
C TYR A 105 5.37 -1.14 7.81
#